data_be41f12af7ab7d2f5073b1a3c7118232
#
_entry.id   be41f12af7ab7d2f5073b1a3c7118232
#
_cell.length_a   1.000
_cell.length_b   1.000
_cell.length_c   1.000
_cell.angle_alpha   90.00
_cell.angle_beta   90.00
_cell.angle_gamma   90.00
#
_symmetry.space_group_name_H-M   'P 1'
#
loop_
_entity.id
_entity.type
_entity.pdbx_description
1 polymer ?
#
loop_
_entity_poly.entity_id
_entity_poly.type
_entity_poly.pdbx_seq_one_letter_code
_entity_poly.pdbx_strand_id
1 'polypeptide(L)'
;MAKSTGRQVYGIDMQMDGMVIATTRTNPAIGGGLNGFDAEAARQMRGVSAVLPITGGIAVVADNTWRAFQAAQAVECDWGPSPYIGDSADQFAAVAASFTNDHHDSRFKDEGDVEEALQDASVVEAEYRIPYLAHAPMEPMSVVVKLTEGRLDIWTGTQIPRFVKANMGRLTGLDGDDIHV
;
A
#
# COMPACT_ATOMS: atom_id res chain seq x y z
N MET A 1 -15.27 -11.98 -21.36
CA MET A 1 -16.27 -12.50 -20.38
C MET A 1 -15.69 -13.50 -19.35
N ALA A 2 -14.38 -13.58 -19.15
CA ALA A 2 -13.80 -14.49 -18.15
C ALA A 2 -14.24 -14.16 -16.72
N LYS A 3 -14.32 -12.87 -16.37
CA LYS A 3 -14.73 -12.41 -15.03
C LYS A 3 -16.18 -12.82 -14.68
N SER A 4 -17.13 -12.66 -15.59
CA SER A 4 -18.55 -12.97 -15.35
C SER A 4 -18.87 -14.47 -15.36
N THR A 5 -17.92 -15.31 -15.74
CA THR A 5 -18.07 -16.78 -15.78
C THR A 5 -17.17 -17.50 -14.77
N GLY A 6 -16.48 -16.76 -13.89
CA GLY A 6 -15.58 -17.33 -12.90
C GLY A 6 -14.32 -18.00 -13.47
N ARG A 7 -13.94 -17.66 -14.71
CA ARG A 7 -12.74 -18.24 -15.35
C ARG A 7 -11.52 -17.31 -15.32
N GLN A 8 -11.68 -16.11 -14.75
CA GLN A 8 -10.57 -15.19 -14.60
C GLN A 8 -9.63 -15.73 -13.52
N VAL A 9 -8.35 -15.83 -13.85
CA VAL A 9 -7.30 -16.13 -12.87
C VAL A 9 -6.82 -14.80 -12.29
N TYR A 10 -6.81 -14.69 -10.98
CA TYR A 10 -6.29 -13.55 -10.22
C TYR A 10 -4.95 -13.92 -9.57
N GLY A 11 -4.25 -12.92 -9.01
CA GLY A 11 -2.97 -13.16 -8.34
C GLY A 11 -3.07 -14.19 -7.21
N ILE A 12 -4.18 -14.19 -6.46
CA ILE A 12 -4.43 -15.14 -5.37
C ILE A 12 -4.63 -16.60 -5.83
N ASP A 13 -5.00 -16.79 -7.10
CA ASP A 13 -5.24 -18.13 -7.69
C ASP A 13 -3.95 -18.76 -8.24
N MET A 14 -2.86 -17.99 -8.30
CA MET A 14 -1.58 -18.47 -8.81
C MET A 14 -0.99 -19.54 -7.90
N GLN A 15 -0.53 -20.64 -8.50
CA GLN A 15 0.12 -21.74 -7.82
C GLN A 15 1.43 -22.09 -8.54
N MET A 16 2.48 -22.33 -7.78
CA MET A 16 3.79 -22.73 -8.30
C MET A 16 4.41 -23.81 -7.39
N ASP A 17 5.22 -24.67 -7.99
CA ASP A 17 5.97 -25.69 -7.23
C ASP A 17 6.93 -25.01 -6.24
N GLY A 18 6.87 -25.47 -4.99
CA GLY A 18 7.72 -24.95 -3.93
C GLY A 18 7.28 -23.57 -3.39
N MET A 19 6.10 -23.06 -3.79
CA MET A 19 5.58 -21.80 -3.29
C MET A 19 5.30 -21.87 -1.79
N VAL A 20 5.74 -20.84 -1.09
CA VAL A 20 5.37 -20.59 0.31
C VAL A 20 4.38 -19.43 0.38
N ILE A 21 3.58 -19.41 1.43
CA ILE A 21 2.60 -18.36 1.64
C ILE A 21 3.14 -17.38 2.69
N ALA A 22 3.08 -16.11 2.40
CA ALA A 22 3.37 -15.07 3.36
C ALA A 22 2.16 -14.17 3.58
N THR A 23 1.91 -13.79 4.82
CA THR A 23 0.99 -12.69 5.14
C THR A 23 1.75 -11.56 5.82
N THR A 24 1.33 -10.35 5.59
CA THR A 24 1.91 -9.17 6.22
C THR A 24 0.95 -8.57 7.23
N ARG A 25 1.51 -8.01 8.30
CA ARG A 25 0.79 -7.21 9.28
C ARG A 25 1.57 -5.92 9.50
N THR A 26 1.01 -4.83 9.05
CA THR A 26 1.60 -3.50 9.17
C THR A 26 0.94 -2.72 10.28
N ASN A 27 1.55 -1.61 10.69
CA ASN A 27 0.98 -0.72 11.68
C ASN A 27 -0.45 -0.31 11.26
N PRO A 28 -1.46 -0.46 12.13
CA PRO A 28 -2.83 -0.06 11.81
C PRO A 28 -2.97 1.46 11.66
N ALA A 29 -2.08 2.24 12.25
CA ALA A 29 -2.00 3.68 12.06
C ALA A 29 -1.11 4.00 10.86
N ILE A 30 -1.70 4.52 9.78
CA ILE A 30 -1.01 4.82 8.51
C ILE A 30 0.28 5.61 8.76
N GLY A 31 1.37 5.17 8.16
CA GLY A 31 2.69 5.79 8.28
C GLY A 31 3.42 5.52 9.60
N GLY A 32 2.77 4.89 10.57
CA GLY A 32 3.43 4.45 11.80
C GLY A 32 4.42 3.30 11.55
N GLY A 33 5.52 3.30 12.29
CA GLY A 33 6.54 2.27 12.22
C GLY A 33 6.27 1.07 13.11
N LEU A 34 7.21 0.13 13.13
CA LEU A 34 7.31 -0.98 14.07
C LEU A 34 8.53 -0.73 14.96
N ASN A 35 8.32 -0.56 16.28
CA ASN A 35 9.39 -0.38 17.25
C ASN A 35 10.05 -1.72 17.61
N GLY A 36 9.23 -2.78 17.70
CA GLY A 36 9.67 -4.13 18.04
C GLY A 36 8.52 -5.13 17.95
N PHE A 37 8.85 -6.40 18.04
CA PHE A 37 7.84 -7.47 18.11
C PHE A 37 8.36 -8.69 18.84
N ASP A 38 7.44 -9.42 19.48
CA ASP A 38 7.66 -10.76 19.99
C ASP A 38 6.92 -11.78 19.13
N ALA A 39 7.65 -12.73 18.57
CA ALA A 39 7.14 -13.78 17.70
C ALA A 39 7.32 -15.19 18.27
N GLU A 40 7.68 -15.35 19.54
CA GLU A 40 7.99 -16.65 20.13
C GLU A 40 6.81 -17.63 19.94
N ALA A 41 5.60 -17.21 20.33
CA ALA A 41 4.40 -18.02 20.16
C ALA A 41 4.11 -18.35 18.70
N ALA A 42 4.26 -17.39 17.80
CA ALA A 42 3.99 -17.57 16.37
C ALA A 42 4.97 -18.56 15.72
N ARG A 43 6.25 -18.49 16.08
CA ARG A 43 7.28 -19.40 15.54
C ARG A 43 7.08 -20.86 15.92
N GLN A 44 6.42 -21.14 17.05
CA GLN A 44 6.10 -22.49 17.51
C GLN A 44 4.84 -23.07 16.85
N MET A 45 4.07 -22.25 16.13
CA MET A 45 2.85 -22.71 15.48
C MET A 45 3.15 -23.64 14.30
N ARG A 46 2.32 -24.67 14.16
CA ARG A 46 2.46 -25.67 13.09
C ARG A 46 2.45 -25.02 11.71
N GLY A 47 3.47 -25.33 10.90
CA GLY A 47 3.55 -24.90 9.50
C GLY A 47 4.14 -23.51 9.29
N VAL A 48 4.48 -22.80 10.37
CA VAL A 48 5.20 -21.52 10.30
C VAL A 48 6.68 -21.81 10.05
N SER A 49 7.25 -21.18 9.06
CA SER A 49 8.67 -21.32 8.71
C SER A 49 9.50 -20.08 9.05
N ALA A 50 8.89 -18.89 9.06
CA ALA A 50 9.59 -17.67 9.42
C ALA A 50 8.63 -16.57 9.89
N VAL A 51 9.13 -15.68 10.77
CA VAL A 51 8.56 -14.39 11.09
C VAL A 51 9.66 -13.35 10.93
N LEU A 52 9.45 -12.41 10.01
CA LEU A 52 10.46 -11.46 9.55
C LEU A 52 9.97 -10.02 9.72
N PRO A 53 10.84 -9.08 10.11
CA PRO A 53 10.50 -7.66 10.03
C PRO A 53 10.43 -7.22 8.57
N ILE A 54 9.47 -6.34 8.29
CA ILE A 54 9.35 -5.62 7.02
C ILE A 54 9.16 -4.13 7.30
N THR A 55 9.21 -3.30 6.28
CA THR A 55 8.95 -1.86 6.44
C THR A 55 7.55 -1.65 7.05
N GLY A 56 7.53 -1.04 8.23
CA GLY A 56 6.30 -0.72 8.96
C GLY A 56 5.54 -1.92 9.54
N GLY A 57 6.14 -3.10 9.61
CA GLY A 57 5.45 -4.28 10.13
C GLY A 57 6.24 -5.58 10.13
N ILE A 58 5.51 -6.67 10.05
CA ILE A 58 6.03 -8.04 10.02
C ILE A 58 5.46 -8.81 8.82
N ALA A 59 6.20 -9.82 8.37
CA ALA A 59 5.73 -10.87 7.48
C ALA A 59 5.85 -12.23 8.16
N VAL A 60 4.80 -13.03 8.07
CA VAL A 60 4.78 -14.41 8.57
C VAL A 60 4.68 -15.35 7.39
N VAL A 61 5.64 -16.27 7.29
CA VAL A 61 5.72 -17.27 6.24
C VAL A 61 5.24 -18.62 6.78
N ALA A 62 4.31 -19.25 6.08
CA ALA A 62 3.78 -20.55 6.44
C ALA A 62 3.47 -21.42 5.21
N ASP A 63 3.14 -22.69 5.45
CA ASP A 63 2.79 -23.66 4.42
C ASP A 63 1.39 -23.48 3.82
N ASN A 64 0.54 -22.66 4.44
CA ASN A 64 -0.75 -22.24 3.88
C ASN A 64 -1.24 -20.92 4.48
N THR A 65 -2.21 -20.30 3.79
CA THR A 65 -2.74 -18.98 4.12
C THR A 65 -3.36 -18.90 5.51
N TRP A 66 -4.14 -19.91 5.91
CA TRP A 66 -4.79 -19.91 7.21
C TRP A 66 -3.78 -19.91 8.37
N ARG A 67 -2.74 -20.74 8.28
CA ARG A 67 -1.68 -20.77 9.28
C ARG A 67 -0.88 -19.47 9.33
N ALA A 68 -0.60 -18.89 8.17
CA ALA A 68 0.06 -17.58 8.09
C ALA A 68 -0.78 -16.50 8.82
N PHE A 69 -2.09 -16.45 8.59
CA PHE A 69 -2.99 -15.51 9.27
C PHE A 69 -3.05 -15.73 10.78
N GLN A 70 -3.24 -16.98 11.22
CA GLN A 70 -3.31 -17.29 12.66
C GLN A 70 -2.00 -16.92 13.36
N ALA A 71 -0.87 -17.26 12.77
CA ALA A 71 0.42 -16.93 13.33
C ALA A 71 0.71 -15.42 13.33
N ALA A 72 0.30 -14.68 12.30
CA ALA A 72 0.44 -13.24 12.28
C ALA A 72 -0.36 -12.54 13.40
N GLN A 73 -1.50 -13.09 13.80
CA GLN A 73 -2.27 -12.60 14.94
C GLN A 73 -1.61 -12.89 16.28
N ALA A 74 -0.85 -13.99 16.37
CA ALA A 74 -0.15 -14.39 17.59
C ALA A 74 1.14 -13.60 17.83
N VAL A 75 1.61 -12.81 16.85
CA VAL A 75 2.78 -11.93 17.06
C VAL A 75 2.36 -10.70 17.84
N GLU A 76 3.04 -10.44 18.94
CA GLU A 76 2.89 -9.21 19.72
C GLU A 76 3.76 -8.11 19.08
N CYS A 77 3.13 -7.03 18.59
CA CYS A 77 3.81 -5.94 17.92
C CYS A 77 3.74 -4.66 18.76
N ASP A 78 4.90 -4.03 18.96
CA ASP A 78 5.01 -2.69 19.52
C ASP A 78 5.01 -1.68 18.36
N TRP A 79 3.87 -0.99 18.18
CA TRP A 79 3.66 -0.07 17.10
C TRP A 79 4.10 1.35 17.44
N GLY A 80 4.84 1.96 16.55
CA GLY A 80 5.16 3.38 16.61
C GLY A 80 3.96 4.27 16.28
N PRO A 81 4.02 5.56 16.67
CA PRO A 81 2.96 6.51 16.38
C PRO A 81 2.84 6.81 14.88
N SER A 82 1.64 7.17 14.44
CA SER A 82 1.43 7.74 13.11
C SER A 82 1.99 9.16 13.04
N PRO A 83 2.66 9.55 11.95
CA PRO A 83 3.05 10.93 11.71
C PRO A 83 1.88 11.81 11.20
N TYR A 84 0.74 11.21 10.89
CA TYR A 84 -0.40 11.92 10.31
C TYR A 84 -1.42 12.32 11.36
N ILE A 85 -2.18 13.38 11.04
CA ILE A 85 -3.30 13.85 11.84
C ILE A 85 -4.39 12.77 11.83
N GLY A 86 -4.79 12.28 13.00
CA GLY A 86 -5.73 11.18 13.14
C GLY A 86 -7.21 11.59 13.10
N ASP A 87 -7.53 12.86 13.41
CA ASP A 87 -8.89 13.37 13.44
C ASP A 87 -9.26 14.08 12.12
N SER A 88 -10.43 13.81 11.58
CA SER A 88 -10.89 14.38 10.32
C SER A 88 -11.16 15.88 10.39
N ALA A 89 -11.61 16.41 11.53
CA ALA A 89 -11.82 17.84 11.68
C ALA A 89 -10.51 18.61 11.67
N ASP A 90 -9.49 18.07 12.34
CA ASP A 90 -8.14 18.65 12.34
C ASP A 90 -7.49 18.55 10.95
N GLN A 91 -7.73 17.45 10.21
CA GLN A 91 -7.29 17.31 8.81
C GLN A 91 -7.92 18.38 7.93
N PHE A 92 -9.24 18.58 8.01
CA PHE A 92 -9.93 19.62 7.25
C PHE A 92 -9.45 21.02 7.61
N ALA A 93 -9.20 21.28 8.89
CA ALA A 93 -8.64 22.56 9.33
C ALA A 93 -7.25 22.79 8.76
N ALA A 94 -6.37 21.76 8.77
CA ALA A 94 -5.03 21.84 8.21
C ALA A 94 -5.06 22.06 6.69
N VAL A 95 -5.95 21.37 5.96
CA VAL A 95 -6.14 21.57 4.51
C VAL A 95 -6.64 22.98 4.21
N ALA A 96 -7.64 23.48 4.95
CA ALA A 96 -8.14 24.85 4.77
C ALA A 96 -7.05 25.90 5.04
N ALA A 97 -6.23 25.69 6.06
CA ALA A 97 -5.11 26.59 6.39
C ALA A 97 -3.98 26.56 5.34
N SER A 98 -3.92 25.55 4.50
CA SER A 98 -2.93 25.41 3.42
C SER A 98 -3.28 26.18 2.13
N PHE A 99 -4.48 26.75 2.03
CA PHE A 99 -4.91 27.53 0.86
C PHE A 99 -4.25 28.92 0.87
N THR A 100 -2.95 28.94 0.71
CA THR A 100 -2.14 30.15 0.64
C THR A 100 -1.16 30.05 -0.52
N ASN A 101 -0.70 31.19 -1.04
CA ASN A 101 0.28 31.22 -2.14
C ASN A 101 1.59 30.51 -1.78
N ASP A 102 1.98 30.54 -0.51
CA ASP A 102 3.24 29.93 -0.03
C ASP A 102 3.23 28.41 -0.04
N HIS A 103 2.04 27.80 -0.13
CA HIS A 103 1.86 26.34 -0.20
C HIS A 103 1.61 25.82 -1.62
N HIS A 104 1.78 26.64 -2.63
CA HIS A 104 1.70 26.19 -4.02
C HIS A 104 2.96 25.39 -4.37
N ASP A 105 2.80 24.10 -4.57
CA ASP A 105 3.83 23.19 -5.04
C ASP A 105 4.11 23.34 -6.53
N SER A 106 3.04 23.41 -7.32
CA SER A 106 3.11 23.58 -8.77
C SER A 106 1.85 24.25 -9.31
N ARG A 107 1.99 24.85 -10.49
CA ARG A 107 0.85 25.39 -11.24
C ARG A 107 0.60 24.55 -12.46
N PHE A 108 -0.59 23.98 -12.56
CA PHE A 108 -0.99 23.21 -13.73
C PHE A 108 -1.29 24.11 -14.93
N LYS A 109 -1.88 25.28 -14.68
CA LYS A 109 -2.16 26.31 -15.65
C LYS A 109 -2.07 27.68 -14.98
N ASP A 110 -1.45 28.63 -15.65
CA ASP A 110 -1.27 30.01 -15.18
C ASP A 110 -1.44 30.97 -16.39
N GLU A 111 -2.69 31.29 -16.71
CA GLU A 111 -3.06 32.14 -17.84
C GLU A 111 -4.12 33.15 -17.40
N GLY A 112 -3.94 34.42 -17.84
CA GLY A 112 -4.85 35.53 -17.55
C GLY A 112 -4.69 36.05 -16.13
N ASP A 113 -5.61 36.94 -15.74
CA ASP A 113 -5.73 37.50 -14.38
C ASP A 113 -7.10 37.16 -13.78
N VAL A 114 -7.11 36.18 -12.88
CA VAL A 114 -8.33 35.66 -12.23
C VAL A 114 -8.90 36.69 -11.27
N GLU A 115 -8.04 37.42 -10.55
CA GLU A 115 -8.48 38.41 -9.57
C GLU A 115 -9.14 39.63 -10.27
N GLU A 116 -8.55 40.11 -11.38
CA GLU A 116 -9.17 41.14 -12.19
C GLU A 116 -10.52 40.70 -12.77
N ALA A 117 -10.59 39.46 -13.27
CA ALA A 117 -11.82 38.92 -13.87
C ALA A 117 -12.96 38.75 -12.86
N LEU A 118 -12.66 38.53 -11.58
CA LEU A 118 -13.64 38.35 -10.50
C LEU A 118 -14.18 39.68 -9.96
N GLN A 119 -13.51 40.82 -10.15
CA GLN A 119 -13.90 42.10 -9.55
C GLN A 119 -15.30 42.56 -9.96
N ASP A 120 -15.68 42.38 -11.24
CA ASP A 120 -16.96 42.79 -11.80
C ASP A 120 -17.89 41.61 -12.12
N ALA A 121 -17.55 40.40 -11.67
CA ALA A 121 -18.32 39.19 -11.96
C ALA A 121 -19.37 38.92 -10.92
N SER A 122 -20.47 38.27 -11.33
CA SER A 122 -21.40 37.64 -10.38
C SER A 122 -20.83 36.30 -9.95
N VAL A 123 -20.31 36.25 -8.73
CA VAL A 123 -19.61 35.07 -8.20
C VAL A 123 -20.57 34.18 -7.42
N VAL A 124 -20.50 32.85 -7.65
CA VAL A 124 -21.14 31.82 -6.83
C VAL A 124 -20.04 31.02 -6.15
N GLU A 125 -20.07 31.01 -4.82
CA GLU A 125 -19.09 30.29 -4.01
C GLU A 125 -19.74 29.11 -3.30
N ALA A 126 -18.97 28.01 -3.20
CA ALA A 126 -19.34 26.84 -2.41
C ALA A 126 -18.09 26.12 -1.89
N GLU A 127 -18.15 25.65 -0.65
CA GLU A 127 -17.11 24.81 -0.05
C GLU A 127 -17.61 23.37 0.05
N TYR A 128 -16.80 22.43 -0.43
CA TYR A 128 -17.08 21.01 -0.34
C TYR A 128 -15.97 20.31 0.45
N ARG A 129 -16.34 19.52 1.46
CA ARG A 129 -15.39 18.74 2.28
C ARG A 129 -15.62 17.26 2.05
N ILE A 130 -14.60 16.59 1.50
CA ILE A 130 -14.65 15.17 1.19
C ILE A 130 -13.60 14.46 2.05
N PRO A 131 -13.99 13.48 2.89
CA PRO A 131 -13.04 12.75 3.71
C PRO A 131 -12.20 11.81 2.86
N TYR A 132 -11.04 11.42 3.38
CA TYR A 132 -10.26 10.33 2.80
C TYR A 132 -11.03 9.02 2.89
N LEU A 133 -11.10 8.30 1.78
CA LEU A 133 -11.78 7.02 1.68
C LEU A 133 -10.79 5.92 1.28
N ALA A 134 -10.94 4.74 1.85
CA ALA A 134 -10.25 3.57 1.39
C ALA A 134 -10.80 3.13 0.02
N HIS A 135 -9.93 2.74 -0.90
CA HIS A 135 -10.36 2.26 -2.23
C HIS A 135 -11.17 0.97 -2.17
N ALA A 136 -10.94 0.13 -1.16
CA ALA A 136 -11.66 -1.12 -0.88
C ALA A 136 -11.97 -1.93 -2.16
N PRO A 137 -10.99 -2.29 -3.00
CA PRO A 137 -11.23 -3.07 -4.20
C PRO A 137 -11.79 -4.45 -3.83
N MET A 138 -12.63 -5.01 -4.70
CA MET A 138 -13.23 -6.34 -4.46
C MET A 138 -12.19 -7.47 -4.57
N GLU A 139 -11.15 -7.30 -5.37
CA GLU A 139 -10.01 -8.21 -5.38
C GLU A 139 -9.10 -7.87 -4.20
N PRO A 140 -8.89 -8.82 -3.24
CA PRO A 140 -7.94 -8.62 -2.16
C PRO A 140 -6.54 -8.38 -2.70
N MET A 141 -5.81 -7.45 -2.09
CA MET A 141 -4.42 -7.21 -2.49
C MET A 141 -3.59 -8.47 -2.27
N SER A 142 -3.03 -8.97 -3.36
CA SER A 142 -2.17 -10.14 -3.36
C SER A 142 -1.04 -9.97 -4.37
N VAL A 143 0.05 -10.65 -4.13
CA VAL A 143 1.18 -10.71 -5.03
C VAL A 143 1.82 -12.08 -4.98
N VAL A 144 2.17 -12.63 -6.14
CA VAL A 144 3.04 -13.79 -6.25
C VAL A 144 4.36 -13.34 -6.86
N VAL A 145 5.45 -13.76 -6.26
CA VAL A 145 6.79 -13.36 -6.65
C VAL A 145 7.65 -14.59 -6.85
N LYS A 146 8.35 -14.66 -7.97
CA LYS A 146 9.35 -15.68 -8.23
C LYS A 146 10.68 -15.01 -8.53
N LEU A 147 11.62 -15.17 -7.61
CA LEU A 147 12.99 -14.72 -7.77
C LEU A 147 13.87 -15.92 -8.17
N THR A 148 14.56 -15.79 -9.28
CA THR A 148 15.61 -16.72 -9.73
C THR A 148 16.90 -15.95 -9.88
N GLU A 149 18.02 -16.63 -10.18
CA GLU A 149 19.28 -15.95 -10.44
C GLU A 149 19.12 -15.00 -11.65
N GLY A 150 19.24 -13.69 -11.37
CA GLY A 150 19.18 -12.64 -12.39
C GLY A 150 17.79 -12.29 -12.91
N ARG A 151 16.68 -12.83 -12.34
CA ARG A 151 15.34 -12.54 -12.85
C ARG A 151 14.28 -12.51 -11.74
N LEU A 152 13.40 -11.54 -11.81
CA LEU A 152 12.24 -11.37 -10.93
C LEU A 152 10.93 -11.35 -11.73
N ASP A 153 10.07 -12.34 -11.51
CA ASP A 153 8.72 -12.37 -12.05
C ASP A 153 7.70 -12.05 -10.96
N ILE A 154 6.75 -11.17 -11.24
CA ILE A 154 5.75 -10.65 -10.29
C ILE A 154 4.36 -10.74 -10.92
N TRP A 155 3.42 -11.37 -10.23
CA TRP A 155 2.00 -11.42 -10.61
C TRP A 155 1.20 -10.70 -9.55
N THR A 156 0.60 -9.58 -9.93
CA THR A 156 -0.19 -8.73 -9.04
C THR A 156 -1.15 -7.86 -9.82
N GLY A 157 -2.26 -7.48 -9.21
CA GLY A 157 -3.11 -6.41 -9.72
C GLY A 157 -2.48 -5.05 -9.42
N THR A 158 -2.09 -4.29 -10.43
CA THR A 158 -1.51 -2.96 -10.26
C THR A 158 -1.91 -2.01 -11.37
N GLN A 159 -2.07 -0.72 -11.04
CA GLN A 159 -2.31 0.35 -12.01
C GLN A 159 -1.00 0.96 -12.52
N ILE A 160 0.11 0.75 -11.81
CA ILE A 160 1.39 1.42 -12.08
C ILE A 160 2.54 0.39 -12.13
N PRO A 161 2.59 -0.49 -13.15
CA PRO A 161 3.62 -1.53 -13.23
C PRO A 161 5.04 -0.98 -13.29
N ARG A 162 5.24 0.20 -13.88
CA ARG A 162 6.56 0.87 -13.90
C ARG A 162 7.07 1.20 -12.50
N PHE A 163 6.17 1.60 -11.60
CA PHE A 163 6.52 1.91 -10.22
C PHE A 163 6.91 0.65 -9.45
N VAL A 164 6.23 -0.46 -9.71
CA VAL A 164 6.61 -1.77 -9.16
C VAL A 164 8.02 -2.14 -9.61
N LYS A 165 8.31 -2.06 -10.91
CA LYS A 165 9.65 -2.33 -11.47
C LYS A 165 10.73 -1.47 -10.82
N ALA A 166 10.52 -0.16 -10.74
CA ALA A 166 11.51 0.77 -10.18
C ALA A 166 11.80 0.47 -8.70
N ASN A 167 10.77 0.16 -7.90
CA ASN A 167 10.96 -0.19 -6.49
C ASN A 167 11.65 -1.54 -6.31
N MET A 168 11.28 -2.52 -7.13
CA MET A 168 11.90 -3.85 -7.06
C MET A 168 13.36 -3.81 -7.52
N GLY A 169 13.70 -3.01 -8.52
CA GLY A 169 15.09 -2.79 -8.92
C GLY A 169 15.94 -2.22 -7.77
N ARG A 170 15.40 -1.23 -7.03
CA ARG A 170 16.09 -0.69 -5.84
C ARG A 170 16.26 -1.72 -4.73
N LEU A 171 15.27 -2.60 -4.55
CA LEU A 171 15.27 -3.60 -3.48
C LEU A 171 16.18 -4.79 -3.79
N THR A 172 16.20 -5.24 -5.04
CA THR A 172 16.91 -6.46 -5.46
C THR A 172 18.26 -6.19 -6.11
N GLY A 173 18.49 -4.96 -6.59
CA GLY A 173 19.65 -4.62 -7.41
C GLY A 173 19.56 -5.11 -8.86
N LEU A 174 18.43 -5.70 -9.26
CA LEU A 174 18.22 -6.16 -10.64
C LEU A 174 17.93 -4.98 -11.58
N ASP A 175 18.33 -5.15 -12.85
CA ASP A 175 17.99 -4.21 -13.89
C ASP A 175 16.47 -4.27 -14.21
N GLY A 176 15.90 -3.18 -14.66
CA GLY A 176 14.48 -3.11 -14.97
C GLY A 176 14.05 -4.10 -16.07
N ASP A 177 14.97 -4.48 -16.95
CA ASP A 177 14.73 -5.47 -18.01
C ASP A 177 14.61 -6.91 -17.48
N ASP A 178 15.20 -7.18 -16.33
CA ASP A 178 15.15 -8.48 -15.64
C ASP A 178 13.95 -8.60 -14.68
N ILE A 179 13.14 -7.55 -14.55
CA ILE A 179 11.94 -7.51 -13.71
C ILE A 179 10.69 -7.51 -14.58
N HIS A 180 9.87 -8.53 -14.45
CA HIS A 180 8.62 -8.72 -15.19
C HIS A 180 7.41 -8.61 -14.26
N VAL A 181 6.46 -7.74 -14.63
CA VAL A 181 5.23 -7.49 -13.86
C VAL A 181 4.02 -7.73 -14.75
#